data_9657207afb56a014d176ef1224882e5b
#
_entry.id   9657207afb56a014d176ef1224882e5b
#
_cell.length_a   1.000
_cell.length_b   1.000
_cell.length_c   1.000
_cell.angle_alpha   90.00
_cell.angle_beta   90.00
_cell.angle_gamma   90.00
#
_symmetry.space_group_name_H-M   'P 1'
#
loop_
_entity.id
_entity.type
_entity.pdbx_description
1 polymer ?
#
loop_
_entity_poly.entity_id
_entity_poly.type
_entity_poly.pdbx_seq_one_letter_code
_entity_poly.pdbx_strand_id
1 'polypeptide(L)'
;MAGWCWARRRKPQRLRATYTRRCGIEQLHGFYDVHADCLVGRIRKRKKARDIVACFTQLRACYPIQLRIYVVMDNLSANQRAAKDFFPGHNMEAVYLPTDASWLNAIECEFTALHAATLKNSDDRAHQIRRSRIYRYLRRRNRTHGSTRCSLARFMR
;
A
#
# COMPACT_ATOMS: atom_id res chain seq x y z
N MET A 1 -7.54 20.38 -4.62
CA MET A 1 -6.42 21.00 -5.35
C MET A 1 -6.56 20.69 -6.82
N ALA A 2 -6.54 21.72 -7.68
CA ALA A 2 -6.56 21.54 -9.12
C ALA A 2 -5.21 20.99 -9.58
N GLY A 3 -5.22 19.87 -10.28
CA GLY A 3 -4.00 19.30 -10.85
C GLY A 3 -3.68 19.92 -12.20
N TRP A 4 -2.40 20.09 -12.49
CA TRP A 4 -1.93 20.53 -13.80
C TRP A 4 -1.70 19.31 -14.70
N CYS A 5 -2.12 19.38 -15.97
CA CYS A 5 -1.79 18.39 -16.99
C CYS A 5 -1.49 19.09 -18.32
N TRP A 6 -0.65 18.49 -19.14
CA TRP A 6 -0.40 18.95 -20.49
C TRP A 6 -1.60 18.68 -21.38
N ALA A 7 -2.06 19.70 -22.12
CA ALA A 7 -3.12 19.60 -23.09
C ALA A 7 -2.75 20.33 -24.38
N ARG A 8 -3.34 19.92 -25.51
CA ARG A 8 -3.14 20.62 -26.77
C ARG A 8 -3.68 22.07 -26.64
N ARG A 9 -2.90 23.03 -27.16
CA ARG A 9 -3.29 24.45 -27.20
C ARG A 9 -4.70 24.57 -27.79
N ARG A 10 -5.60 25.26 -27.06
CA ARG A 10 -7.02 25.47 -27.40
C ARG A 10 -7.99 24.30 -27.13
N LYS A 11 -7.55 23.13 -26.69
CA LYS A 11 -8.44 22.02 -26.28
C LYS A 11 -8.01 21.42 -24.93
N PRO A 12 -8.06 22.19 -23.83
CA PRO A 12 -7.73 21.65 -22.52
C PRO A 12 -8.77 20.57 -22.15
N GLN A 13 -8.30 19.36 -21.86
CA GLN A 13 -9.14 18.37 -21.21
C GLN A 13 -9.41 18.84 -19.80
N ARG A 14 -10.61 19.34 -19.55
CA ARG A 14 -11.04 19.72 -18.21
C ARG A 14 -11.33 18.44 -17.44
N LEU A 15 -10.52 18.16 -16.42
CA LEU A 15 -10.85 17.13 -15.46
C LEU A 15 -12.07 17.56 -14.66
N ARG A 16 -12.96 16.61 -14.37
CA ARG A 16 -14.17 16.89 -13.59
C ARG A 16 -13.77 17.42 -12.21
N ALA A 17 -14.38 18.50 -11.78
CA ALA A 17 -14.23 19.04 -10.44
C ALA A 17 -14.89 18.11 -9.39
N THR A 18 -15.86 17.29 -9.80
CA THR A 18 -16.60 16.39 -8.93
C THR A 18 -16.06 14.96 -9.02
N TYR A 19 -15.79 14.42 -7.87
CA TYR A 19 -15.33 13.05 -7.68
C TYR A 19 -16.54 12.11 -7.54
N THR A 20 -16.77 11.25 -8.53
CA THR A 20 -17.87 10.27 -8.45
C THR A 20 -17.33 8.89 -8.05
N ARG A 21 -17.83 8.35 -6.92
CA ARG A 21 -17.48 7.00 -6.42
C ARG A 21 -18.42 5.93 -6.98
N ARG A 22 -18.70 5.92 -8.28
CA ARG A 22 -19.63 4.98 -8.91
C ARG A 22 -19.30 3.51 -8.64
N CYS A 23 -18.02 3.18 -8.52
CA CYS A 23 -17.56 1.80 -8.30
C CYS A 23 -17.30 1.46 -6.82
N GLY A 24 -17.56 2.38 -5.86
CA GLY A 24 -17.27 2.17 -4.44
C GLY A 24 -15.81 2.42 -4.07
N ILE A 25 -15.40 1.91 -2.90
CA ILE A 25 -14.07 2.12 -2.31
C ILE A 25 -13.33 0.79 -2.23
N GLU A 26 -12.04 0.80 -2.54
CA GLU A 26 -11.11 -0.29 -2.27
C GLU A 26 -10.00 0.19 -1.31
N GLN A 27 -9.48 -0.73 -0.53
CA GLN A 27 -8.44 -0.49 0.45
C GLN A 27 -7.13 -1.14 -0.02
N LEU A 28 -6.05 -0.36 -0.06
CA LEU A 28 -4.71 -0.87 -0.30
C LEU A 28 -4.05 -1.13 1.06
N HIS A 29 -3.74 -2.40 1.36
CA HIS A 29 -2.89 -2.78 2.47
C HIS A 29 -1.47 -2.87 1.94
N GLY A 30 -0.61 -1.91 2.33
CA GLY A 30 0.77 -1.84 1.89
C GLY A 30 1.75 -2.30 2.96
N PHE A 31 2.88 -2.85 2.51
CA PHE A 31 4.02 -3.19 3.35
C PHE A 31 5.28 -2.68 2.68
N TYR A 32 6.14 -2.08 3.46
CA TYR A 32 7.42 -1.55 3.01
C TYR A 32 8.55 -2.16 3.82
N ASP A 33 9.39 -2.93 3.16
CA ASP A 33 10.64 -3.44 3.75
C ASP A 33 11.71 -2.35 3.59
N VAL A 34 12.05 -1.71 4.69
CA VAL A 34 13.01 -0.60 4.73
C VAL A 34 14.44 -1.05 4.40
N HIS A 35 14.80 -2.30 4.70
CA HIS A 35 16.15 -2.82 4.42
C HIS A 35 16.32 -3.22 2.96
N ALA A 36 15.27 -3.76 2.35
CA ALA A 36 15.29 -4.16 0.94
C ALA A 36 14.80 -3.05 0.00
N ASP A 37 14.34 -1.92 0.53
CA ASP A 37 13.68 -0.85 -0.20
C ASP A 37 12.57 -1.38 -1.12
N CYS A 38 11.69 -2.20 -0.59
CA CYS A 38 10.68 -2.93 -1.36
C CYS A 38 9.28 -2.63 -0.86
N LEU A 39 8.45 -2.09 -1.74
CA LEU A 39 7.06 -1.76 -1.47
C LEU A 39 6.13 -2.78 -2.12
N VAL A 40 5.26 -3.40 -1.34
CA VAL A 40 4.24 -4.34 -1.84
C VAL A 40 2.87 -3.98 -1.28
N GLY A 41 1.81 -4.53 -1.86
CA GLY A 41 0.47 -4.29 -1.36
C GLY A 41 -0.57 -5.24 -1.92
N ARG A 42 -1.67 -5.35 -1.18
CA ARG A 42 -2.88 -6.07 -1.59
C ARG A 42 -4.09 -5.15 -1.54
N ILE A 43 -4.86 -5.17 -2.59
CA ILE A 43 -6.12 -4.43 -2.66
C ILE A 43 -7.24 -5.34 -2.17
N ARG A 44 -8.02 -4.85 -1.22
CA ARG A 44 -9.18 -5.52 -0.61
C ARG A 44 -10.39 -4.61 -0.65
N LYS A 45 -11.59 -5.20 -0.61
CA LYS A 45 -12.84 -4.42 -0.59
C LYS A 45 -13.09 -3.75 0.78
N ARG A 46 -12.50 -4.26 1.85
CA ARG A 46 -12.74 -3.82 3.23
C ARG A 46 -11.44 -3.73 4.02
N LYS A 47 -11.46 -2.94 5.10
CA LYS A 47 -10.36 -2.79 6.07
C LYS A 47 -10.78 -3.45 7.40
N LYS A 48 -11.12 -4.76 7.36
CA LYS A 48 -11.44 -5.54 8.55
C LYS A 48 -10.20 -6.27 9.07
N ALA A 49 -10.14 -6.56 10.37
CA ALA A 49 -9.03 -7.28 10.97
C ALA A 49 -8.68 -8.58 10.23
N ARG A 50 -9.69 -9.37 9.83
CA ARG A 50 -9.48 -10.61 9.04
C ARG A 50 -8.77 -10.39 7.71
N ASP A 51 -9.02 -9.25 7.03
CA ASP A 51 -8.37 -8.92 5.76
C ASP A 51 -6.90 -8.55 6.00
N ILE A 52 -6.61 -7.91 7.13
CA ILE A 52 -5.26 -7.55 7.58
C ILE A 52 -4.50 -8.81 8.00
N VAL A 53 -5.13 -9.73 8.75
CA VAL A 53 -4.54 -11.03 9.11
C VAL A 53 -4.14 -11.81 7.86
N ALA A 54 -5.01 -11.87 6.84
CA ALA A 54 -4.67 -12.53 5.57
C ALA A 54 -3.45 -11.88 4.87
N CYS A 55 -3.26 -10.56 5.03
CA CYS A 55 -2.08 -9.89 4.53
C CYS A 55 -0.84 -10.20 5.39
N PHE A 56 -0.96 -10.30 6.71
CA PHE A 56 0.13 -10.72 7.60
C PHE A 56 0.57 -12.17 7.34
N THR A 57 -0.37 -13.05 7.06
CA THR A 57 -0.05 -14.44 6.66
C THR A 57 0.82 -14.46 5.40
N GLN A 58 0.45 -13.69 4.38
CA GLN A 58 1.24 -13.57 3.16
C GLN A 58 2.60 -12.91 3.42
N LEU A 59 2.65 -11.87 4.26
CA LEU A 59 3.89 -11.22 4.67
C LEU A 59 4.82 -12.22 5.36
N ARG A 60 4.32 -12.96 6.35
CA ARG A 60 5.10 -13.95 7.08
C ARG A 60 5.68 -15.02 6.16
N ALA A 61 4.91 -15.49 5.18
CA ALA A 61 5.34 -16.50 4.22
C ALA A 61 6.48 -16.04 3.28
N CYS A 62 6.75 -14.73 3.21
CA CYS A 62 7.85 -14.20 2.41
C CYS A 62 9.23 -14.36 3.07
N TYR A 63 9.28 -14.58 4.38
CA TYR A 63 10.52 -14.64 5.15
C TYR A 63 10.69 -15.97 5.88
N PRO A 64 11.93 -16.42 6.13
CA PRO A 64 12.19 -17.60 6.95
C PRO A 64 11.56 -17.46 8.35
N ILE A 65 11.02 -18.54 8.90
CA ILE A 65 10.34 -18.49 10.21
C ILE A 65 11.28 -18.12 11.37
N GLN A 66 12.58 -18.39 11.22
CA GLN A 66 13.60 -18.04 12.19
C GLN A 66 13.84 -16.52 12.29
N LEU A 67 13.53 -15.79 11.21
CA LEU A 67 13.68 -14.34 11.20
C LEU A 67 12.52 -13.70 11.95
N ARG A 68 12.82 -12.95 13.00
CA ARG A 68 11.85 -12.12 13.70
C ARG A 68 11.50 -10.90 12.84
N ILE A 69 10.21 -10.65 12.67
CA ILE A 69 9.72 -9.50 11.88
C ILE A 69 9.13 -8.46 12.84
N TYR A 70 9.71 -7.28 12.85
CA TYR A 70 9.14 -6.11 13.51
C TYR A 70 8.27 -5.35 12.51
N VAL A 71 7.00 -5.18 12.85
CA VAL A 71 6.04 -4.48 11.99
C VAL A 71 5.69 -3.15 12.63
N VAL A 72 6.24 -2.08 12.06
CA VAL A 72 5.93 -0.70 12.45
C VAL A 72 4.57 -0.33 11.85
N MET A 73 3.63 0.13 12.67
CA MET A 73 2.27 0.45 12.23
C MET A 73 1.64 1.57 13.06
N ASP A 74 0.61 2.19 12.48
CA ASP A 74 -0.24 3.14 13.18
C ASP A 74 -1.13 2.46 14.25
N ASN A 75 -1.72 3.27 15.12
CA ASN A 75 -2.59 2.83 16.21
C ASN A 75 -4.03 2.49 15.77
N LEU A 76 -4.27 2.21 14.49
CA LEU A 76 -5.60 1.84 14.02
C LEU A 76 -6.08 0.56 14.71
N SER A 77 -7.27 0.59 15.30
CA SER A 77 -7.84 -0.52 16.06
C SER A 77 -7.90 -1.84 15.28
N ALA A 78 -8.13 -1.78 13.97
CA ALA A 78 -8.13 -2.96 13.10
C ALA A 78 -6.73 -3.57 12.95
N ASN A 79 -5.66 -2.74 12.91
CA ASN A 79 -4.28 -3.20 12.85
C ASN A 79 -3.87 -3.83 14.19
N GLN A 80 -4.20 -3.17 15.32
CA GLN A 80 -3.93 -3.69 16.65
C GLN A 80 -4.60 -5.05 16.88
N ARG A 81 -5.89 -5.17 16.52
CA ARG A 81 -6.62 -6.42 16.64
C ARG A 81 -6.01 -7.52 15.79
N ALA A 82 -5.70 -7.25 14.54
CA ALA A 82 -5.09 -8.22 13.64
C ALA A 82 -3.71 -8.66 14.12
N ALA A 83 -2.89 -7.75 14.64
CA ALA A 83 -1.58 -8.07 15.21
C ALA A 83 -1.72 -8.94 16.47
N LYS A 84 -2.63 -8.58 17.39
CA LYS A 84 -2.91 -9.36 18.59
C LYS A 84 -3.35 -10.79 18.27
N ASP A 85 -4.17 -10.95 17.24
CA ASP A 85 -4.72 -12.26 16.85
C ASP A 85 -3.68 -13.12 16.09
N PHE A 86 -2.75 -12.52 15.36
CA PHE A 86 -1.88 -13.25 14.45
C PHE A 86 -0.41 -13.35 14.90
N PHE A 87 0.19 -12.32 15.49
CA PHE A 87 1.62 -12.27 15.77
C PHE A 87 2.10 -13.30 16.80
N PRO A 88 1.31 -13.63 17.86
CA PRO A 88 1.67 -14.74 18.74
C PRO A 88 1.86 -16.03 17.93
N GLY A 89 2.97 -16.74 18.15
CA GLY A 89 3.30 -17.99 17.45
C GLY A 89 3.87 -17.83 16.02
N HIS A 90 3.95 -16.59 15.48
CA HIS A 90 4.45 -16.36 14.11
C HIS A 90 5.81 -15.63 14.07
N ASN A 91 6.51 -15.50 15.19
CA ASN A 91 7.77 -14.77 15.31
C ASN A 91 7.68 -13.34 14.71
N MET A 92 6.59 -12.64 15.06
CA MET A 92 6.33 -11.27 14.65
C MET A 92 6.05 -10.40 15.86
N GLU A 93 6.43 -9.13 15.79
CA GLU A 93 6.22 -8.15 16.85
C GLU A 93 5.71 -6.83 16.28
N ALA A 94 4.69 -6.26 16.94
CA ALA A 94 4.14 -4.96 16.57
C ALA A 94 4.91 -3.83 17.27
N VAL A 95 5.32 -2.85 16.50
CA VAL A 95 5.89 -1.58 16.98
C VAL A 95 4.91 -0.47 16.63
N TYR A 96 4.22 0.06 17.63
CA TYR A 96 3.23 1.10 17.41
C TYR A 96 3.88 2.48 17.43
N LEU A 97 3.49 3.31 16.46
CA LEU A 97 3.92 4.70 16.41
C LEU A 97 3.24 5.51 17.53
N PRO A 98 3.90 6.57 18.03
CA PRO A 98 3.24 7.52 18.92
C PRO A 98 1.99 8.11 18.27
N THR A 99 1.01 8.48 19.10
CA THR A 99 -0.18 9.20 18.64
C THR A 99 0.24 10.47 17.91
N ASP A 100 -0.42 10.77 16.80
CA ASP A 100 -0.16 11.93 15.94
C ASP A 100 1.25 12.02 15.33
N ALA A 101 1.96 10.89 15.25
CA ALA A 101 3.30 10.80 14.67
C ALA A 101 3.35 9.92 13.40
N SER A 102 2.31 10.00 12.57
CA SER A 102 2.23 9.20 11.33
C SER A 102 3.39 9.46 10.35
N TRP A 103 3.99 10.66 10.39
CA TRP A 103 5.16 10.99 9.57
C TRP A 103 6.41 10.15 9.88
N LEU A 104 6.48 9.51 11.05
CA LEU A 104 7.55 8.55 11.38
C LEU A 104 7.39 7.23 10.64
N ASN A 105 6.24 6.99 10.01
CA ASN A 105 6.02 5.79 9.23
C ASN A 105 6.58 5.96 7.82
N ALA A 106 7.71 5.32 7.53
CA ALA A 106 8.40 5.42 6.24
C ALA A 106 7.50 5.10 5.04
N ILE A 107 6.46 4.27 5.21
CA ILE A 107 5.52 3.91 4.14
C ILE A 107 4.64 5.10 3.69
N GLU A 108 4.48 6.15 4.50
CA GLU A 108 3.67 7.32 4.13
C GLU A 108 4.25 8.06 2.93
N CYS A 109 5.58 8.20 2.87
CA CYS A 109 6.26 8.78 1.72
C CYS A 109 5.99 7.96 0.45
N GLU A 110 6.03 6.63 0.57
CA GLU A 110 5.77 5.71 -0.52
C GLU A 110 4.31 5.79 -1.00
N PHE A 111 3.36 5.91 -0.09
CA PHE A 111 1.94 6.11 -0.45
C PHE A 111 1.70 7.45 -1.12
N THR A 112 2.40 8.51 -0.70
CA THR A 112 2.33 9.82 -1.36
C THR A 112 2.81 9.73 -2.81
N ALA A 113 3.95 9.09 -3.05
CA ALA A 113 4.50 8.86 -4.39
C ALA A 113 3.58 7.98 -5.25
N LEU A 114 3.06 6.88 -4.68
CA LEU A 114 2.10 6.00 -5.35
C LEU A 114 0.83 6.77 -5.73
N HIS A 115 0.27 7.54 -4.82
CA HIS A 115 -0.92 8.36 -5.08
C HIS A 115 -0.67 9.35 -6.22
N ALA A 116 0.45 10.06 -6.20
CA ALA A 116 0.81 11.02 -7.23
C ALA A 116 0.96 10.35 -8.62
N ALA A 117 1.55 9.16 -8.66
CA ALA A 117 1.80 8.43 -9.90
C ALA A 117 0.58 7.69 -10.47
N THR A 118 -0.37 7.28 -9.61
CA THR A 118 -1.43 6.35 -10.04
C THR A 118 -2.84 6.89 -9.88
N LEU A 119 -3.11 7.72 -8.87
CA LEU A 119 -4.45 8.16 -8.51
C LEU A 119 -4.71 9.64 -8.76
N LYS A 120 -3.66 10.46 -8.72
CA LYS A 120 -3.80 11.90 -8.97
C LYS A 120 -4.32 12.12 -10.39
N ASN A 121 -5.40 12.88 -10.51
CA ASN A 121 -6.06 13.19 -11.79
C ASN A 121 -6.57 11.95 -12.57
N SER A 122 -6.79 10.81 -11.91
CA SER A 122 -7.35 9.63 -12.54
C SER A 122 -8.88 9.63 -12.43
N ASP A 123 -9.56 9.42 -13.56
CA ASP A 123 -10.99 9.15 -13.64
C ASP A 123 -11.20 7.72 -14.15
N ASP A 124 -10.73 6.75 -13.34
CA ASP A 124 -10.80 5.34 -13.72
C ASP A 124 -12.25 4.85 -13.74
N ARG A 125 -12.71 4.41 -14.90
CA ARG A 125 -14.09 3.92 -15.11
C ARG A 125 -14.37 2.59 -14.39
N ALA A 126 -13.32 1.84 -14.02
CA ALA A 126 -13.42 0.54 -13.36
C ALA A 126 -12.29 0.32 -12.37
N HIS A 127 -12.58 -0.39 -11.28
CA HIS A 127 -11.57 -0.81 -10.29
C HIS A 127 -10.42 -1.61 -10.89
N GLN A 128 -10.70 -2.42 -11.90
CA GLN A 128 -9.69 -3.26 -12.55
C GLN A 128 -8.57 -2.42 -13.20
N ILE A 129 -8.92 -1.30 -13.83
CA ILE A 129 -7.95 -0.37 -14.42
C ILE A 129 -7.07 0.23 -13.32
N ARG A 130 -7.67 0.67 -12.23
CA ARG A 130 -6.98 1.23 -11.07
C ARG A 130 -6.04 0.21 -10.43
N ARG A 131 -6.51 -1.01 -10.19
CA ARG A 131 -5.70 -2.11 -9.65
C ARG A 131 -4.48 -2.39 -10.54
N SER A 132 -4.69 -2.52 -11.85
CA SER A 132 -3.61 -2.76 -12.82
C SER A 132 -2.57 -1.66 -12.79
N ARG A 133 -2.99 -0.38 -12.67
CA ARG A 133 -2.11 0.78 -12.59
C ARG A 133 -1.27 0.75 -11.30
N ILE A 134 -1.92 0.50 -10.15
CA ILE A 134 -1.24 0.38 -8.85
C ILE A 134 -0.22 -0.76 -8.87
N TYR A 135 -0.60 -1.96 -9.31
CA TYR A 135 0.33 -3.10 -9.35
C TYR A 135 1.47 -2.90 -10.36
N ARG A 136 1.23 -2.19 -11.47
CA ARG A 136 2.28 -1.82 -12.42
C ARG A 136 3.27 -0.85 -11.79
N TYR A 137 2.78 0.14 -11.04
CA TYR A 137 3.63 1.08 -10.30
C TYR A 137 4.51 0.33 -9.28
N LEU A 138 3.92 -0.51 -8.42
CA LEU A 138 4.66 -1.27 -7.41
C LEU A 138 5.77 -2.11 -8.03
N ARG A 139 5.47 -2.83 -9.11
CA ARG A 139 6.48 -3.63 -9.83
C ARG A 139 7.60 -2.78 -10.45
N ARG A 140 7.25 -1.65 -11.06
CA ARG A 140 8.23 -0.73 -11.65
C ARG A 140 9.11 -0.14 -10.56
N ARG A 141 8.52 0.39 -9.49
CA ARG A 141 9.23 0.99 -8.36
C ARG A 141 10.24 0.00 -7.76
N ASN A 142 9.82 -1.20 -7.48
CA ASN A 142 10.70 -2.22 -6.90
C ASN A 142 11.82 -2.67 -7.85
N ARG A 143 11.63 -2.62 -9.17
CA ARG A 143 12.72 -2.88 -10.13
C ARG A 143 13.76 -1.77 -10.17
N THR A 144 13.34 -0.53 -9.94
CA THR A 144 14.25 0.63 -10.03
C THR A 144 15.00 0.86 -8.73
N HIS A 145 14.37 0.63 -7.58
CA HIS A 145 14.88 0.99 -6.26
C HIS A 145 15.08 -0.22 -5.34
N GLY A 146 14.26 -1.25 -5.49
CA GLY A 146 14.31 -2.42 -4.63
C GLY A 146 15.56 -3.26 -4.80
N SER A 147 16.02 -3.85 -3.69
CA SER A 147 17.10 -4.85 -3.73
C SER A 147 16.68 -6.07 -4.54
N THR A 148 17.60 -6.65 -5.31
CA THR A 148 17.40 -7.93 -6.02
C THR A 148 17.07 -9.09 -5.08
N ARG A 149 17.40 -8.97 -3.79
CA ARG A 149 17.13 -9.95 -2.72
C ARG A 149 15.84 -9.69 -1.96
N CYS A 150 14.93 -8.85 -2.50
CA CYS A 150 13.68 -8.55 -1.82
C CYS A 150 12.80 -9.78 -1.63
N SER A 151 12.69 -10.27 -0.40
CA SER A 151 11.82 -11.40 -0.03
C SER A 151 10.34 -11.10 -0.31
N LEU A 152 9.93 -9.84 -0.19
CA LEU A 152 8.57 -9.39 -0.48
C LEU A 152 8.16 -9.52 -1.97
N ALA A 153 9.08 -9.79 -2.89
CA ALA A 153 8.74 -10.03 -4.29
C ALA A 153 7.73 -11.19 -4.45
N ARG A 154 7.72 -12.14 -3.51
CA ARG A 154 6.74 -13.26 -3.45
C ARG A 154 5.34 -12.81 -3.04
N PHE A 155 5.21 -11.70 -2.34
CA PHE A 155 3.94 -11.18 -1.83
C PHE A 155 2.94 -10.82 -2.94
N MET A 156 3.43 -10.40 -4.10
CA MET A 156 2.60 -9.94 -5.23
C MET A 156 2.29 -11.05 -6.26
N ARG A 157 2.74 -12.25 -6.03
CA ARG A 157 2.36 -13.44 -6.81
C ARG A 157 1.07 -14.01 -6.25
#